data_160378938639ec4712dd129453a786d6
#
_entry.id   160378938639ec4712dd129453a786d6
#
_cell.length_a   1.000
_cell.length_b   1.000
_cell.length_c   1.000
_cell.angle_alpha   90.00
_cell.angle_beta   90.00
_cell.angle_gamma   90.00
#
_symmetry.space_group_name_H-M   'P 1'
#
loop_
_entity.id
_entity.type
_entity.pdbx_description
1 polymer ?
#
loop_
_entity_poly.entity_id
_entity_poly.type
_entity_poly.pdbx_seq_one_letter_code
_entity_poly.pdbx_strand_id
1 'polypeptide(L)'
;DTNSAQDTLFEVISNGNNLFMVGDVKQSIYGFRLAMPQIFNNKREEYNDFSKSQLYGSEKIVLNKNFRSQKGVCDFVNFVFSHLMSKEVGDVDYNETEYLNYGASYETKPYSSAELVLTYLPTDEDKAIYEAKEVAQYIINSVRNGEQINGSDGNARSVGYGDFAVLFRAGKNNIPVYSRVFKEYGIPVYSENKTGLFDNSEIIILVSLLKI
;
A
#
# COMPACT_ATOMS: atom_id res chain seq x y z
N ASP A 1 11.00 9.29 0.11
CA ASP A 1 10.62 9.90 -1.18
C ASP A 1 11.20 11.31 -1.36
N THR A 2 12.46 11.52 -0.90
CA THR A 2 13.16 12.80 -1.00
C THR A 2 13.87 12.89 -2.36
N ASN A 3 13.86 14.07 -2.97
CA ASN A 3 14.69 14.37 -4.14
C ASN A 3 15.96 15.15 -3.74
N SER A 4 16.90 15.30 -4.68
CA SER A 4 18.19 15.95 -4.40
C SER A 4 18.06 17.40 -3.91
N ALA A 5 17.10 18.17 -4.43
CA ALA A 5 16.89 19.54 -4.00
C ALA A 5 16.40 19.62 -2.55
N GLN A 6 15.51 18.72 -2.16
CA GLN A 6 15.03 18.63 -0.78
C GLN A 6 16.15 18.17 0.16
N ASP A 7 16.96 17.20 -0.24
CA ASP A 7 18.09 16.72 0.57
C ASP A 7 19.11 17.84 0.80
N THR A 8 19.50 18.56 -0.26
CA THR A 8 20.38 19.74 -0.14
C THR A 8 19.79 20.79 0.79
N LEU A 9 18.48 21.05 0.72
CA LEU A 9 17.83 22.00 1.62
C LEU A 9 17.96 21.55 3.09
N PHE A 10 17.70 20.26 3.38
CA PHE A 10 17.87 19.72 4.73
C PHE A 10 19.30 19.79 5.23
N GLU A 11 20.27 19.55 4.36
CA GLU A 11 21.68 19.66 4.72
C GLU A 11 22.07 21.12 5.05
N VAL A 12 21.61 22.08 4.26
CA VAL A 12 21.93 23.51 4.48
C VAL A 12 21.34 24.06 5.78
N ILE A 13 20.11 23.64 6.13
CA ILE A 13 19.45 24.09 7.38
C ILE A 13 19.87 23.27 8.61
N SER A 14 20.55 22.15 8.41
CA SER A 14 21.07 21.32 9.49
C SER A 14 22.35 21.93 10.07
N ASN A 15 22.55 21.76 11.36
CA ASN A 15 23.80 22.08 12.05
C ASN A 15 24.71 20.84 12.21
N GLY A 16 24.41 19.76 11.51
CA GLY A 16 25.16 18.49 11.56
C GLY A 16 24.71 17.51 12.66
N ASN A 17 23.92 17.96 13.64
CA ASN A 17 23.50 17.13 14.78
C ASN A 17 21.97 17.10 15.02
N ASN A 18 21.21 17.76 14.19
CA ASN A 18 19.76 17.94 14.36
C ASN A 18 18.92 17.31 13.24
N LEU A 19 19.50 16.39 12.46
CA LEU A 19 18.79 15.71 11.39
C LEU A 19 18.27 14.36 11.88
N PHE A 20 16.96 14.17 11.76
CA PHE A 20 16.29 12.91 12.04
C PHE A 20 15.45 12.51 10.82
N MET A 21 15.66 11.30 10.33
CA MET A 21 15.01 10.80 9.12
C MET A 21 14.36 9.44 9.40
N VAL A 22 13.18 9.23 8.82
CA VAL A 22 12.49 7.95 8.83
C VAL A 22 12.09 7.61 7.40
N GLY A 23 12.33 6.38 6.98
CA GLY A 23 11.96 5.94 5.64
C GLY A 23 12.02 4.42 5.49
N ASP A 24 11.45 3.97 4.39
CA ASP A 24 11.52 2.60 3.93
C ASP A 24 11.66 2.61 2.40
N VAL A 25 12.84 2.24 1.92
CA VAL A 25 13.15 2.28 0.48
C VAL A 25 12.22 1.36 -0.32
N LYS A 26 11.80 0.24 0.26
CA LYS A 26 10.85 -0.70 -0.37
C LYS A 26 9.48 -0.07 -0.65
N GLN A 27 9.13 1.03 0.02
CA GLN A 27 7.88 1.76 -0.14
C GLN A 27 8.04 3.03 -0.99
N SER A 28 9.18 3.23 -1.64
CA SER A 28 9.41 4.38 -2.51
C SER A 28 8.63 4.22 -3.83
N ILE A 29 7.54 4.95 -3.96
CA ILE A 29 6.64 4.88 -5.13
C ILE A 29 6.58 6.17 -5.92
N TYR A 30 7.30 7.21 -5.52
CA TYR A 30 7.24 8.54 -6.12
C TYR A 30 8.41 8.83 -7.07
N GLY A 31 9.00 7.83 -7.73
CA GLY A 31 10.02 8.00 -8.74
C GLY A 31 9.60 8.97 -9.87
N PHE A 32 8.31 8.98 -10.23
CA PHE A 32 7.74 9.92 -11.20
C PHE A 32 7.73 11.39 -10.71
N ARG A 33 8.00 11.64 -9.43
CA ARG A 33 8.22 12.97 -8.82
C ARG A 33 9.70 13.23 -8.50
N LEU A 34 10.60 12.51 -9.16
CA LEU A 34 12.05 12.59 -8.98
C LEU A 34 12.52 12.19 -7.57
N ALA A 35 11.75 11.37 -6.86
CA ALA A 35 12.22 10.77 -5.62
C ALA A 35 13.45 9.89 -5.89
N MET A 36 14.45 10.01 -5.03
CA MET A 36 15.73 9.31 -5.14
C MET A 36 15.95 8.42 -3.90
N PRO A 37 15.49 7.17 -3.91
CA PRO A 37 15.67 6.23 -2.78
C PRO A 37 17.15 6.04 -2.39
N GLN A 38 18.05 6.22 -3.35
CA GLN A 38 19.50 6.12 -3.14
C GLN A 38 20.02 7.09 -2.08
N ILE A 39 19.41 8.27 -1.93
CA ILE A 39 19.78 9.25 -0.89
C ILE A 39 19.65 8.62 0.50
N PHE A 40 18.53 7.93 0.73
CA PHE A 40 18.28 7.27 2.00
C PHE A 40 19.14 6.01 2.18
N ASN A 41 19.34 5.23 1.11
CA ASN A 41 20.22 4.06 1.14
C ASN A 41 21.65 4.43 1.47
N ASN A 42 22.20 5.48 0.86
CA ASN A 42 23.57 5.93 1.15
C ASN A 42 23.72 6.27 2.64
N LYS A 43 22.80 7.03 3.21
CA LYS A 43 22.80 7.35 4.64
C LYS A 43 22.63 6.10 5.52
N ARG A 44 21.82 5.13 5.09
CA ARG A 44 21.67 3.84 5.78
C ARG A 44 22.96 3.01 5.76
N GLU A 45 23.74 3.05 4.70
CA GLU A 45 25.03 2.37 4.60
C GLU A 45 26.13 3.07 5.41
N GLU A 46 26.13 4.40 5.44
CA GLU A 46 27.13 5.20 6.16
C GLU A 46 26.92 5.20 7.68
N TYR A 47 25.66 5.16 8.15
CA TYR A 47 25.35 5.30 9.56
C TYR A 47 25.57 4.00 10.33
N ASN A 48 26.17 4.12 11.51
CA ASN A 48 26.41 2.98 12.41
C ASN A 48 25.12 2.45 13.03
N ASP A 49 25.07 1.15 13.30
CA ASP A 49 23.95 0.58 14.05
C ASP A 49 23.97 1.08 15.50
N PHE A 50 22.84 1.60 15.97
CA PHE A 50 22.68 2.13 17.33
C PHE A 50 23.15 1.16 18.43
N SER A 51 22.91 -0.14 18.26
CA SER A 51 23.33 -1.18 19.21
C SER A 51 24.86 -1.37 19.33
N LYS A 52 25.62 -0.83 18.39
CA LYS A 52 27.09 -0.98 18.30
C LYS A 52 27.84 0.32 18.54
N SER A 53 27.12 1.43 18.64
CA SER A 53 27.72 2.75 18.76
C SER A 53 28.09 3.08 20.19
N GLN A 54 29.28 3.58 20.36
CA GLN A 54 29.74 4.21 21.61
C GLN A 54 29.70 5.74 21.48
N LEU A 55 28.52 6.31 21.45
CA LEU A 55 28.20 7.70 21.83
C LEU A 55 28.49 8.85 20.84
N TYR A 56 29.14 8.71 19.70
CA TYR A 56 29.38 9.86 18.82
C TYR A 56 29.28 9.47 17.33
N GLY A 57 28.38 10.15 16.61
CA GLY A 57 28.23 10.02 15.16
C GLY A 57 26.78 9.86 14.70
N SER A 58 26.60 9.69 13.42
CA SER A 58 25.30 9.39 12.84
C SER A 58 24.94 7.93 13.05
N GLU A 59 23.76 7.66 13.56
CA GLU A 59 23.30 6.32 13.94
C GLU A 59 22.01 5.95 13.25
N LYS A 60 21.78 4.66 13.01
CA LYS A 60 20.53 4.13 12.46
C LYS A 60 19.88 3.12 13.39
N ILE A 61 18.57 3.16 13.44
CA ILE A 61 17.73 2.18 14.13
C ILE A 61 16.90 1.45 13.08
N VAL A 62 17.02 0.13 13.01
CA VAL A 62 16.25 -0.69 12.08
C VAL A 62 14.96 -1.15 12.75
N LEU A 63 13.82 -0.70 12.23
CA LEU A 63 12.49 -1.11 12.67
C LEU A 63 12.01 -2.28 11.80
N ASN A 64 12.37 -3.48 12.18
CA ASN A 64 12.12 -4.69 11.37
C ASN A 64 10.87 -5.49 11.76
N LYS A 65 10.10 -5.04 12.76
CA LYS A 65 8.89 -5.74 13.21
C LYS A 65 7.63 -5.13 12.63
N ASN A 66 6.79 -5.97 12.03
CA ASN A 66 5.45 -5.63 11.57
C ASN A 66 4.41 -5.99 12.62
N PHE A 67 3.75 -4.98 13.18
CA PHE A 67 2.69 -5.12 14.19
C PHE A 67 1.29 -4.95 13.60
N ARG A 68 1.18 -4.65 12.30
CA ARG A 68 -0.09 -4.38 11.62
C ARG A 68 -0.72 -5.62 11.03
N SER A 69 0.09 -6.45 10.39
CA SER A 69 -0.39 -7.58 9.57
C SER A 69 -0.33 -8.90 10.34
N GLN A 70 -1.17 -9.84 9.95
CA GLN A 70 -1.05 -11.21 10.41
C GLN A 70 0.21 -11.88 9.84
N LYS A 71 0.69 -12.91 10.54
CA LYS A 71 1.91 -13.63 10.16
C LYS A 71 1.88 -14.15 8.72
N GLY A 72 0.77 -14.78 8.30
CA GLY A 72 0.64 -15.30 6.95
C GLY A 72 0.71 -14.23 5.85
N VAL A 73 0.27 -12.98 6.13
CA VAL A 73 0.45 -11.85 5.20
C VAL A 73 1.92 -11.47 5.09
N CYS A 74 2.65 -11.38 6.21
CA CYS A 74 4.08 -11.11 6.20
C CYS A 74 4.85 -12.19 5.43
N ASP A 75 4.54 -13.46 5.70
CA ASP A 75 5.17 -14.61 5.05
C ASP A 75 4.93 -14.60 3.53
N PHE A 76 3.69 -14.31 3.10
CA PHE A 76 3.36 -14.20 1.68
C PHE A 76 4.10 -13.05 0.99
N VAL A 77 4.15 -11.89 1.62
CA VAL A 77 4.89 -10.73 1.10
C VAL A 77 6.38 -11.08 0.98
N ASN A 78 6.98 -11.65 2.01
CA ASN A 78 8.38 -12.07 1.97
C ASN A 78 8.63 -13.11 0.86
N PHE A 79 7.74 -14.08 0.70
CA PHE A 79 7.85 -15.08 -0.36
C PHE A 79 7.83 -14.43 -1.74
N VAL A 80 6.87 -13.55 -2.01
CA VAL A 80 6.74 -12.91 -3.32
C VAL A 80 7.94 -12.01 -3.62
N PHE A 81 8.30 -11.14 -2.69
CA PHE A 81 9.33 -10.12 -2.93
C PHE A 81 10.74 -10.68 -2.90
N SER A 82 11.02 -11.77 -2.19
CA SER A 82 12.31 -12.47 -2.30
C SER A 82 12.61 -13.02 -3.71
N HIS A 83 11.58 -13.18 -4.54
CA HIS A 83 11.72 -13.65 -5.92
C HIS A 83 11.65 -12.51 -6.95
N LEU A 84 11.02 -11.40 -6.61
CA LEU A 84 10.73 -10.33 -7.58
C LEU A 84 11.57 -9.08 -7.39
N MET A 85 12.07 -8.80 -6.18
CA MET A 85 12.76 -7.54 -5.89
C MET A 85 14.27 -7.76 -5.79
N SER A 86 14.99 -7.02 -6.63
CA SER A 86 16.46 -6.92 -6.62
C SER A 86 16.88 -5.47 -6.72
N LYS A 87 18.17 -5.18 -6.58
CA LYS A 87 18.70 -3.81 -6.78
C LYS A 87 18.35 -3.24 -8.14
N GLU A 88 18.31 -4.06 -9.20
CA GLU A 88 17.98 -3.61 -10.56
C GLU A 88 16.50 -3.30 -10.74
N VAL A 89 15.62 -3.95 -10.00
CA VAL A 89 14.15 -3.85 -10.17
C VAL A 89 13.50 -2.99 -9.10
N GLY A 90 14.07 -2.93 -7.88
CA GLY A 90 13.44 -2.27 -6.74
C GLY A 90 14.40 -1.50 -5.85
N ASP A 91 15.60 -1.17 -6.33
CA ASP A 91 16.64 -0.42 -5.59
C ASP A 91 17.14 -1.12 -4.30
N VAL A 92 16.65 -2.32 -4.00
CA VAL A 92 16.96 -3.09 -2.79
C VAL A 92 17.00 -4.58 -3.10
N ASP A 93 18.00 -5.29 -2.60
CA ASP A 93 18.00 -6.75 -2.57
C ASP A 93 17.12 -7.25 -1.42
N TYR A 94 15.96 -7.81 -1.73
CA TYR A 94 15.00 -8.26 -0.74
C TYR A 94 15.42 -9.61 -0.13
N ASN A 95 16.16 -9.54 0.96
CA ASN A 95 16.68 -10.68 1.69
C ASN A 95 16.24 -10.65 3.16
N GLU A 96 16.79 -11.51 4.01
CA GLU A 96 16.42 -11.63 5.42
C GLU A 96 16.51 -10.32 6.21
N THR A 97 17.38 -9.37 5.80
CA THR A 97 17.52 -8.07 6.46
C THR A 97 16.35 -7.13 6.13
N GLU A 98 15.67 -7.38 5.03
CA GLU A 98 14.52 -6.61 4.52
C GLU A 98 13.17 -7.26 4.82
N TYR A 99 13.16 -8.49 5.32
CA TYR A 99 11.93 -9.22 5.60
C TYR A 99 11.03 -8.52 6.60
N LEU A 100 9.73 -8.64 6.36
CA LEU A 100 8.71 -8.26 7.33
C LEU A 100 8.69 -9.32 8.45
N ASN A 101 9.23 -8.96 9.60
CA ASN A 101 9.22 -9.84 10.77
C ASN A 101 7.93 -9.62 11.56
N TYR A 102 7.14 -10.67 11.72
CA TYR A 102 5.91 -10.60 12.49
C TYR A 102 6.18 -10.23 13.94
N GLY A 103 5.52 -9.19 14.42
CA GLY A 103 5.68 -8.67 15.79
C GLY A 103 4.36 -8.52 16.56
N ALA A 104 3.22 -8.72 15.89
CA ALA A 104 1.92 -8.63 16.52
C ALA A 104 1.59 -9.90 17.35
N SER A 105 0.54 -9.84 18.16
CA SER A 105 0.05 -10.95 18.99
C SER A 105 -1.33 -11.44 18.54
N TYR A 106 -1.61 -11.39 17.23
CA TYR A 106 -2.88 -11.90 16.70
C TYR A 106 -2.94 -13.42 16.80
N GLU A 107 -4.13 -13.96 17.08
CA GLU A 107 -4.35 -15.40 17.00
C GLU A 107 -4.06 -15.92 15.59
N THR A 108 -3.32 -17.02 15.54
CA THR A 108 -3.03 -17.69 14.27
C THR A 108 -4.30 -18.39 13.79
N LYS A 109 -4.83 -17.97 12.66
CA LYS A 109 -5.99 -18.62 12.04
C LYS A 109 -5.54 -19.92 11.36
N PRO A 110 -6.40 -20.97 11.35
CA PRO A 110 -6.06 -22.26 10.73
C PRO A 110 -6.05 -22.24 9.20
N TYR A 111 -6.42 -21.11 8.58
CA TYR A 111 -6.45 -20.92 7.13
C TYR A 111 -5.48 -19.82 6.68
N SER A 112 -5.18 -19.80 5.40
CA SER A 112 -4.24 -18.83 4.82
C SER A 112 -4.72 -17.40 5.03
N SER A 113 -3.78 -16.53 5.41
CA SER A 113 -4.02 -15.08 5.51
C SER A 113 -3.81 -14.36 4.18
N ALA A 114 -3.44 -15.07 3.13
CA ALA A 114 -3.25 -14.57 1.78
C ALA A 114 -3.74 -15.60 0.77
N GLU A 115 -4.51 -15.16 -0.21
CA GLU A 115 -5.12 -16.00 -1.24
C GLU A 115 -4.79 -15.44 -2.62
N LEU A 116 -4.49 -16.33 -3.54
CA LEU A 116 -4.35 -16.00 -4.96
C LEU A 116 -5.56 -16.56 -5.70
N VAL A 117 -6.41 -15.68 -6.20
CA VAL A 117 -7.56 -16.06 -7.02
C VAL A 117 -7.20 -15.92 -8.50
N LEU A 118 -7.19 -17.05 -9.20
CA LEU A 118 -6.98 -17.10 -10.64
C LEU A 118 -8.31 -17.37 -11.33
N THR A 119 -8.74 -16.43 -12.17
CA THR A 119 -10.02 -16.50 -12.84
C THR A 119 -9.84 -16.70 -14.35
N TYR A 120 -10.55 -17.69 -14.90
CA TYR A 120 -10.61 -17.88 -16.34
C TYR A 120 -11.66 -16.95 -16.95
N LEU A 121 -11.23 -16.09 -17.87
CA LEU A 121 -12.11 -15.12 -18.52
C LEU A 121 -12.73 -15.72 -19.79
N PRO A 122 -14.06 -15.75 -19.93
CA PRO A 122 -14.69 -16.01 -21.21
C PRO A 122 -14.32 -14.91 -22.21
N THR A 123 -14.15 -15.27 -23.49
CA THR A 123 -13.59 -14.41 -24.55
C THR A 123 -14.36 -13.12 -24.84
N ASP A 124 -15.60 -13.02 -24.39
CA ASP A 124 -16.53 -11.91 -24.77
C ASP A 124 -16.88 -10.99 -23.59
N GLU A 125 -16.32 -11.19 -22.39
CA GLU A 125 -16.63 -10.33 -21.24
C GLU A 125 -15.55 -9.26 -21.00
N ASP A 126 -15.98 -8.07 -20.57
CA ASP A 126 -15.07 -7.02 -20.10
C ASP A 126 -14.37 -7.51 -18.84
N LYS A 127 -13.04 -7.61 -18.91
CA LYS A 127 -12.19 -8.10 -17.83
C LYS A 127 -12.46 -7.38 -16.50
N ALA A 128 -12.57 -6.05 -16.53
CA ALA A 128 -12.75 -5.25 -15.32
C ALA A 128 -14.12 -5.50 -14.67
N ILE A 129 -15.15 -5.73 -15.47
CA ILE A 129 -16.51 -6.05 -14.98
C ILE A 129 -16.49 -7.44 -14.33
N TYR A 130 -15.85 -8.41 -14.97
CA TYR A 130 -15.79 -9.77 -14.45
C TYR A 130 -15.01 -9.83 -13.12
N GLU A 131 -13.81 -9.23 -13.09
CA GLU A 131 -13.03 -9.13 -11.85
C GLU A 131 -13.82 -8.44 -10.74
N ALA A 132 -14.53 -7.35 -11.04
CA ALA A 132 -15.33 -6.63 -10.06
C ALA A 132 -16.46 -7.49 -9.48
N LYS A 133 -17.11 -8.34 -10.31
CA LYS A 133 -18.15 -9.28 -9.86
C LYS A 133 -17.58 -10.34 -8.91
N GLU A 134 -16.42 -10.91 -9.25
CA GLU A 134 -15.76 -11.90 -8.42
C GLU A 134 -15.38 -11.31 -7.05
N VAL A 135 -14.78 -10.11 -7.04
CA VAL A 135 -14.44 -9.42 -5.80
C VAL A 135 -15.69 -9.07 -4.98
N ALA A 136 -16.77 -8.62 -5.65
CA ALA A 136 -18.04 -8.35 -4.98
C ALA A 136 -18.60 -9.60 -4.30
N GLN A 137 -18.57 -10.73 -5.00
CA GLN A 137 -19.07 -12.01 -4.47
C GLN A 137 -18.22 -12.50 -3.28
N TYR A 138 -16.90 -12.35 -3.36
CA TYR A 138 -15.99 -12.64 -2.26
C TYR A 138 -16.34 -11.83 -1.01
N ILE A 139 -16.47 -10.50 -1.15
CA ILE A 139 -16.83 -9.60 -0.05
C ILE A 139 -18.16 -9.97 0.58
N ILE A 140 -19.20 -10.23 -0.24
CA ILE A 140 -20.52 -10.62 0.25
C ILE A 140 -20.45 -11.93 1.03
N ASN A 141 -19.73 -12.91 0.52
CA ASN A 141 -19.59 -14.22 1.17
C ASN A 141 -18.86 -14.09 2.52
N SER A 142 -17.78 -13.31 2.58
CA SER A 142 -17.04 -13.07 3.83
C SER A 142 -17.92 -12.41 4.89
N VAL A 143 -18.71 -11.39 4.51
CA VAL A 143 -19.64 -10.72 5.43
C VAL A 143 -20.74 -11.65 5.86
N ARG A 144 -21.35 -12.40 4.92
CA ARG A 144 -22.45 -13.33 5.21
C ARG A 144 -22.01 -14.48 6.11
N ASN A 145 -20.82 -14.99 5.91
CA ASN A 145 -20.24 -16.08 6.70
C ASN A 145 -19.78 -15.60 8.09
N GLY A 146 -19.79 -14.29 8.35
CA GLY A 146 -19.38 -13.71 9.62
C GLY A 146 -17.91 -13.95 9.92
N GLU A 147 -17.05 -13.87 8.89
CA GLU A 147 -15.60 -14.03 9.09
C GLU A 147 -15.10 -13.10 10.19
N GLN A 148 -14.18 -13.60 11.01
CA GLN A 148 -13.71 -12.85 12.16
C GLN A 148 -12.42 -12.11 11.82
N ILE A 149 -12.36 -10.84 12.24
CA ILE A 149 -11.16 -10.00 12.18
C ILE A 149 -10.87 -9.44 13.57
N ASN A 150 -9.63 -9.03 13.79
CA ASN A 150 -9.26 -8.32 15.01
C ASN A 150 -9.64 -6.84 14.87
N GLY A 151 -10.43 -6.34 15.80
CA GLY A 151 -10.73 -4.91 15.91
C GLY A 151 -9.52 -4.11 16.38
N SER A 152 -9.64 -2.78 16.32
CA SER A 152 -8.60 -1.85 16.81
C SER A 152 -8.33 -1.98 18.31
N ASP A 153 -9.29 -2.50 19.05
CA ASP A 153 -9.22 -2.80 20.50
C ASP A 153 -8.60 -4.19 20.80
N GLY A 154 -8.19 -4.93 19.76
CA GLY A 154 -7.65 -6.29 19.86
C GLY A 154 -8.69 -7.39 20.02
N ASN A 155 -9.97 -7.06 20.13
CA ASN A 155 -11.04 -8.06 20.23
C ASN A 155 -11.46 -8.56 18.86
N ALA A 156 -11.84 -9.85 18.78
CA ALA A 156 -12.38 -10.43 17.57
C ALA A 156 -13.81 -9.88 17.33
N ARG A 157 -14.10 -9.51 16.09
CA ARG A 157 -15.44 -9.15 15.63
C ARG A 157 -15.70 -9.64 14.21
N SER A 158 -16.95 -9.74 13.83
CA SER A 158 -17.31 -10.08 12.46
C SER A 158 -16.91 -8.96 11.51
N VAL A 159 -16.46 -9.36 10.32
CA VAL A 159 -16.10 -8.44 9.23
C VAL A 159 -17.33 -7.71 8.72
N GLY A 160 -17.17 -6.43 8.40
CA GLY A 160 -18.17 -5.61 7.73
C GLY A 160 -17.65 -5.02 6.42
N TYR A 161 -18.51 -4.43 5.62
CA TYR A 161 -18.13 -3.85 4.32
C TYR A 161 -17.01 -2.80 4.43
N GLY A 162 -16.95 -2.05 5.53
CA GLY A 162 -15.90 -1.04 5.76
C GLY A 162 -14.51 -1.60 6.06
N ASP A 163 -14.37 -2.92 6.22
CA ASP A 163 -13.10 -3.57 6.51
C ASP A 163 -12.35 -4.02 5.25
N PHE A 164 -12.98 -3.88 4.09
CA PHE A 164 -12.36 -4.24 2.80
C PHE A 164 -11.79 -3.02 2.11
N ALA A 165 -10.62 -3.19 1.51
CA ALA A 165 -10.02 -2.21 0.62
C ALA A 165 -9.59 -2.88 -0.68
N VAL A 166 -9.95 -2.28 -1.81
CA VAL A 166 -9.53 -2.74 -3.15
C VAL A 166 -8.49 -1.78 -3.68
N LEU A 167 -7.30 -2.29 -3.97
CA LEU A 167 -6.17 -1.51 -4.43
C LEU A 167 -5.89 -1.77 -5.90
N PHE A 168 -5.69 -0.70 -6.66
CA PHE A 168 -5.36 -0.75 -8.08
C PHE A 168 -4.01 -0.08 -8.35
N ARG A 169 -3.22 -0.66 -9.23
CA ARG A 169 -2.04 0.02 -9.77
C ARG A 169 -2.42 1.28 -10.55
N ALA A 170 -3.51 1.21 -11.34
CA ALA A 170 -4.06 2.33 -12.11
C ALA A 170 -5.59 2.34 -11.92
N GLY A 171 -6.07 3.22 -11.06
CA GLY A 171 -7.49 3.25 -10.65
C GLY A 171 -8.41 3.95 -11.64
N LYS A 172 -7.90 4.88 -12.48
CA LYS A 172 -8.73 5.79 -13.31
C LYS A 172 -9.85 5.09 -14.09
N ASN A 173 -9.56 3.96 -14.71
CA ASN A 173 -10.52 3.20 -15.52
C ASN A 173 -11.26 2.14 -14.69
N ASN A 174 -10.63 1.56 -13.70
CA ASN A 174 -11.20 0.45 -12.92
C ASN A 174 -12.15 0.93 -11.82
N ILE A 175 -11.84 2.03 -11.13
CA ILE A 175 -12.66 2.53 -10.02
C ILE A 175 -14.12 2.76 -10.42
N PRO A 176 -14.46 3.41 -11.56
CA PRO A 176 -15.85 3.57 -11.98
C PRO A 176 -16.57 2.26 -12.23
N VAL A 177 -15.88 1.27 -12.83
CA VAL A 177 -16.43 -0.05 -13.11
C VAL A 177 -16.74 -0.79 -11.81
N TYR A 178 -15.77 -0.86 -10.89
CA TYR A 178 -15.94 -1.49 -9.59
C TYR A 178 -17.03 -0.81 -8.76
N SER A 179 -17.06 0.53 -8.73
CA SER A 179 -18.10 1.28 -8.02
C SER A 179 -19.50 0.98 -8.53
N ARG A 180 -19.68 0.86 -9.85
CA ARG A 180 -20.94 0.49 -10.46
C ARG A 180 -21.35 -0.94 -10.08
N VAL A 181 -20.47 -1.92 -10.29
CA VAL A 181 -20.74 -3.32 -9.96
C VAL A 181 -21.03 -3.49 -8.49
N PHE A 182 -20.24 -2.90 -7.59
CA PHE A 182 -20.47 -2.98 -6.15
C PHE A 182 -21.85 -2.40 -5.75
N LYS A 183 -22.23 -1.29 -6.37
CA LYS A 183 -23.57 -0.71 -6.16
C LYS A 183 -24.69 -1.66 -6.61
N GLU A 184 -24.52 -2.34 -7.77
CA GLU A 184 -25.47 -3.35 -8.25
C GLU A 184 -25.62 -4.53 -7.29
N TYR A 185 -24.53 -4.89 -6.60
CA TYR A 185 -24.49 -5.94 -5.58
C TYR A 185 -24.86 -5.46 -4.16
N GLY A 186 -25.23 -4.18 -3.99
CA GLY A 186 -25.62 -3.61 -2.71
C GLY A 186 -24.45 -3.40 -1.73
N ILE A 187 -23.22 -3.36 -2.23
CA ILE A 187 -22.03 -3.10 -1.41
C ILE A 187 -21.81 -1.58 -1.35
N PRO A 188 -21.78 -0.96 -0.15
CA PRO A 188 -21.46 0.45 -0.01
C PRO A 188 -19.99 0.70 -0.37
N VAL A 189 -19.73 1.69 -1.22
CA VAL A 189 -18.40 2.03 -1.72
C VAL A 189 -18.07 3.47 -1.40
N TYR A 190 -16.86 3.68 -0.89
CA TYR A 190 -16.22 4.99 -0.85
C TYR A 190 -15.02 4.98 -1.80
N SER A 191 -14.95 5.92 -2.72
CA SER A 191 -13.79 6.12 -3.58
C SER A 191 -13.48 7.61 -3.70
N GLU A 192 -12.21 7.97 -3.56
CA GLU A 192 -11.75 9.33 -3.89
C GLU A 192 -11.69 9.50 -5.41
N ASN A 193 -12.85 9.48 -6.06
CA ASN A 193 -12.91 9.76 -7.47
C ASN A 193 -12.80 11.29 -7.64
N LYS A 194 -11.58 11.76 -7.87
CA LYS A 194 -11.34 13.13 -8.32
C LYS A 194 -11.74 13.22 -9.80
N THR A 195 -13.03 13.11 -10.08
CA THR A 195 -13.55 13.70 -11.32
C THR A 195 -13.23 15.19 -11.26
N GLY A 196 -12.50 15.70 -12.24
CA GLY A 196 -12.19 17.11 -12.29
C GLY A 196 -13.48 17.91 -12.16
N LEU A 197 -13.45 19.07 -11.51
CA LEU A 197 -14.62 19.95 -11.37
C LEU A 197 -15.33 20.12 -12.72
N PHE A 198 -14.57 20.20 -13.81
CA PHE A 198 -15.08 20.40 -15.17
C PHE A 198 -15.62 19.13 -15.86
N ASP A 199 -15.44 17.96 -15.26
CA ASP A 199 -16.00 16.68 -15.76
C ASP A 199 -17.38 16.39 -15.17
N ASN A 200 -17.86 17.23 -14.26
CA ASN A 200 -19.17 17.13 -13.67
C ASN A 200 -20.27 17.60 -14.65
N SER A 201 -21.31 16.83 -14.86
CA SER A 201 -22.39 17.13 -15.81
C SER A 201 -22.99 18.52 -15.59
N GLU A 202 -23.22 18.91 -14.33
CA GLU A 202 -23.75 20.22 -13.93
C GLU A 202 -22.82 21.37 -14.34
N ILE A 203 -21.51 21.18 -14.19
CA ILE A 203 -20.50 22.15 -14.57
C ILE A 203 -20.37 22.24 -16.10
N ILE A 204 -20.43 21.10 -16.80
CA ILE A 204 -20.44 21.06 -18.28
C ILE A 204 -21.62 21.85 -18.83
N ILE A 205 -22.81 21.69 -18.24
CA ILE A 205 -24.01 22.47 -18.63
C ILE A 205 -23.80 23.97 -18.40
N LEU A 206 -23.30 24.36 -17.22
CA LEU A 206 -23.01 25.76 -16.90
C LEU A 206 -21.96 26.38 -17.84
N VAL A 207 -20.88 25.65 -18.08
CA VAL A 207 -19.83 26.12 -19.02
C VAL A 207 -20.37 26.22 -20.45
N SER A 208 -21.24 25.31 -20.86
CA SER A 208 -21.88 25.34 -22.17
C SER A 208 -22.81 26.55 -22.32
N LEU A 209 -23.56 26.90 -21.25
CA LEU A 209 -24.40 28.11 -21.22
C LEU A 209 -23.57 29.41 -21.30
N LEU A 210 -22.38 29.43 -20.72
CA LEU A 210 -21.47 30.59 -20.77
C LEU A 210 -20.77 30.77 -22.13
N LYS A 211 -20.81 29.77 -23.00
CA LYS A 211 -20.23 29.82 -24.35
C LYS A 211 -21.21 30.24 -25.44
N ILE A 212 -22.49 30.46 -25.10
CA ILE A 212 -23.54 31.02 -25.97
C ILE A 212 -23.56 32.54 -25.83
#